data_06eac60bada80c2b017c3376e854653d
#
_entry.id   06eac60bada80c2b017c3376e854653d
#
_cell.length_a   1.000
_cell.length_b   1.000
_cell.length_c   1.000
_cell.angle_alpha   90.00
_cell.angle_beta   90.00
_cell.angle_gamma   90.00
#
_symmetry.space_group_name_H-M   'P 1'
#
loop_
_entity.id
_entity.type
_entity.pdbx_description
1 polymer ?
#
loop_
_entity_poly.entity_id
_entity_poly.type
_entity_poly.pdbx_seq_one_letter_code
_entity_poly.pdbx_strand_id
1 'polypeptide(L)'
;MRSVVVLAVALGSVTVWAQIPFDRIAHTDQEPSSWLTYSGNYQSHRFSPLTQIDRQNVARLKVAWVYQVRRTGIVETSPIVGDGVMYLTEPPSTVTALDGRIIVGVSGAEAGIRGFLDAYDPATGKRIWRTHTVPAPGEAGSDTWNGDSWKTGGGSAWLTGSYDPALNLVYWGTGNPGPDWNGDLRPGDNLYTCSLIALNPTDGKIKWHFQFTPHDIHDWDANEIPVLFDATIGGRTRKVVAMANRNAFYYVLDRETGEFLSATPYAKQTWAERIDAKGRPIRRPGTEPSVEGTLVFPNIQGASDWPSPSYSPQTGLFYQAAREMGTYFFKGEPSYKPGEAFVAGGGRAVNGDDAWGAIRALEATTGRLKWEFKLITPPMSGVLSTAGGLVFGGTDEGNFFALDAETGKPLWDLQLGGAVRANPISFAIDGNQYVAIAAGYSLFVLALP
;
A
#
# COMPACT_ATOMS: atom_id res chain seq x y z
N MET A 1 22.91 -43.82 -58.58
CA MET A 1 21.68 -43.25 -57.97
C MET A 1 21.95 -43.13 -56.45
N ARG A 2 22.11 -41.94 -55.97
CA ARG A 2 22.23 -41.63 -54.53
C ARG A 2 20.91 -41.04 -54.06
N SER A 3 20.20 -41.76 -53.21
CA SER A 3 18.94 -41.30 -52.61
C SER A 3 19.26 -40.29 -51.52
N VAL A 4 18.76 -39.07 -51.66
CA VAL A 4 18.78 -38.00 -50.63
C VAL A 4 17.51 -38.19 -49.79
N VAL A 5 17.68 -38.52 -48.51
CA VAL A 5 16.60 -38.51 -47.54
C VAL A 5 16.53 -37.10 -46.93
N VAL A 6 15.44 -36.38 -47.24
CA VAL A 6 15.13 -35.08 -46.63
C VAL A 6 14.37 -35.36 -45.33
N LEU A 7 15.02 -35.10 -44.16
CA LEU A 7 14.38 -35.15 -42.87
C LEU A 7 13.67 -33.80 -42.63
N ALA A 8 12.36 -33.78 -42.74
CA ALA A 8 11.57 -32.61 -42.36
C ALA A 8 11.41 -32.59 -40.81
N VAL A 9 12.13 -31.71 -40.15
CA VAL A 9 11.92 -31.40 -38.72
C VAL A 9 10.72 -30.45 -38.64
N ALA A 10 9.59 -30.96 -38.19
CA ALA A 10 8.44 -30.14 -37.81
C ALA A 10 8.76 -29.42 -36.48
N LEU A 11 9.15 -28.16 -36.55
CA LEU A 11 9.18 -27.26 -35.44
C LEU A 11 7.75 -26.95 -35.01
N GLY A 12 7.22 -27.73 -34.09
CA GLY A 12 5.99 -27.38 -33.36
C GLY A 12 6.28 -26.13 -32.51
N SER A 13 5.69 -25.01 -32.90
CA SER A 13 5.66 -23.81 -32.05
C SER A 13 4.86 -24.14 -30.78
N VAL A 14 5.55 -24.45 -29.68
CA VAL A 14 4.95 -24.47 -28.36
C VAL A 14 4.66 -23.02 -28.02
N THR A 15 3.42 -22.59 -28.21
CA THR A 15 2.94 -21.28 -27.72
C THR A 15 2.86 -21.44 -26.21
N VAL A 16 3.88 -20.98 -25.50
CA VAL A 16 3.82 -20.87 -24.03
C VAL A 16 2.87 -19.71 -23.74
N TRP A 17 1.65 -20.02 -23.37
CA TRP A 17 0.72 -19.06 -22.82
C TRP A 17 1.12 -18.80 -21.38
N ALA A 18 2.02 -17.83 -21.17
CA ALA A 18 2.41 -17.34 -19.84
C ALA A 18 1.38 -16.33 -19.32
N GLN A 19 0.10 -16.62 -19.47
CA GLN A 19 -0.97 -15.74 -19.01
C GLN A 19 -1.66 -16.38 -17.82
N ILE A 20 -1.54 -15.75 -16.63
CA ILE A 20 -2.32 -16.12 -15.44
C ILE A 20 -3.73 -15.56 -15.65
N PRO A 21 -4.77 -16.40 -15.88
CA PRO A 21 -6.12 -15.91 -16.13
C PRO A 21 -6.71 -15.27 -14.88
N PHE A 22 -7.64 -14.36 -15.08
CA PHE A 22 -8.35 -13.64 -14.01
C PHE A 22 -8.92 -14.56 -12.94
N ASP A 23 -9.50 -15.70 -13.35
CA ASP A 23 -10.12 -16.67 -12.46
C ASP A 23 -9.16 -17.22 -11.40
N ARG A 24 -7.89 -17.50 -11.77
CA ARG A 24 -6.86 -17.92 -10.81
C ARG A 24 -6.56 -16.81 -9.78
N ILE A 25 -6.51 -15.55 -10.23
CA ILE A 25 -6.24 -14.42 -9.34
C ILE A 25 -7.45 -14.14 -8.43
N ALA A 26 -8.67 -14.35 -8.94
CA ALA A 26 -9.89 -14.18 -8.17
C ALA A 26 -10.05 -15.25 -7.07
N HIS A 27 -9.44 -16.44 -7.28
CA HIS A 27 -9.55 -17.61 -6.39
C HIS A 27 -8.16 -18.05 -5.86
N THR A 28 -7.33 -17.13 -5.42
CA THR A 28 -5.99 -17.42 -4.87
C THR A 28 -6.01 -18.33 -3.64
N ASP A 29 -7.12 -18.41 -2.94
CA ASP A 29 -7.38 -19.36 -1.84
C ASP A 29 -7.32 -20.83 -2.29
N GLN A 30 -7.56 -21.11 -3.57
CA GLN A 30 -7.44 -22.45 -4.18
C GLN A 30 -5.99 -22.75 -4.61
N GLU A 31 -5.11 -21.76 -4.65
CA GLU A 31 -3.71 -21.90 -5.04
C GLU A 31 -2.74 -21.37 -3.95
N PRO A 32 -2.76 -21.92 -2.73
CA PRO A 32 -2.00 -21.39 -1.60
C PRO A 32 -0.49 -21.40 -1.79
N SER A 33 0.02 -22.21 -2.76
CA SER A 33 1.44 -22.26 -3.14
C SER A 33 1.89 -21.06 -3.99
N SER A 34 0.97 -20.33 -4.59
CA SER A 34 1.25 -19.18 -5.46
C SER A 34 1.12 -17.87 -4.69
N TRP A 35 1.75 -16.80 -5.23
CA TRP A 35 1.59 -15.42 -4.77
C TRP A 35 1.34 -14.52 -5.97
N LEU A 36 0.08 -14.48 -6.44
CA LEU A 36 -0.27 -14.01 -7.78
C LEU A 36 -0.49 -12.50 -7.91
N THR A 37 -0.56 -11.77 -6.79
CA THR A 37 -0.73 -10.30 -6.78
C THR A 37 0.23 -9.64 -5.81
N TYR A 38 0.30 -8.31 -5.83
CA TYR A 38 1.12 -7.52 -4.90
C TYR A 38 0.89 -7.92 -3.43
N SER A 39 -0.35 -8.12 -3.01
CA SER A 39 -0.72 -8.50 -1.62
C SER A 39 -1.26 -9.93 -1.48
N GLY A 40 -0.98 -10.82 -2.44
CA GLY A 40 -1.37 -12.23 -2.44
C GLY A 40 -2.77 -12.48 -2.98
N ASN A 41 -3.72 -11.58 -2.76
CA ASN A 41 -5.08 -11.65 -3.29
C ASN A 41 -5.64 -10.24 -3.61
N TYR A 42 -6.78 -10.19 -4.28
CA TYR A 42 -7.45 -8.92 -4.63
C TYR A 42 -7.98 -8.12 -3.44
N GLN A 43 -8.27 -8.80 -2.32
CA GLN A 43 -8.69 -8.17 -1.06
C GLN A 43 -7.52 -7.53 -0.29
N SER A 44 -6.30 -7.72 -0.78
CA SER A 44 -5.05 -7.18 -0.21
C SER A 44 -4.76 -7.63 1.22
N HIS A 45 -5.07 -8.88 1.54
CA HIS A 45 -4.86 -9.42 2.88
C HIS A 45 -3.38 -9.56 3.25
N ARG A 46 -2.49 -9.79 2.30
CA ARG A 46 -1.09 -10.18 2.54
C ARG A 46 -0.98 -11.26 3.62
N PHE A 47 -1.85 -12.26 3.47
CA PHE A 47 -1.97 -13.42 4.34
C PHE A 47 -1.65 -14.68 3.56
N SER A 48 -0.75 -15.52 4.07
CA SER A 48 -0.45 -16.83 3.48
C SER A 48 -1.24 -17.94 4.21
N PRO A 49 -2.02 -18.76 3.50
CA PRO A 49 -2.72 -19.90 4.11
C PRO A 49 -1.80 -21.10 4.39
N LEU A 50 -0.52 -21.03 4.02
CA LEU A 50 0.46 -22.09 4.27
C LEU A 50 0.79 -22.21 5.76
N THR A 51 0.97 -23.46 6.24
CA THR A 51 1.16 -23.79 7.65
C THR A 51 2.44 -24.58 7.96
N GLN A 52 3.23 -24.94 6.94
CA GLN A 52 4.44 -25.73 7.16
C GLN A 52 5.48 -24.99 8.02
N ILE A 53 5.58 -23.66 7.86
CA ILE A 53 6.37 -22.80 8.75
C ILE A 53 5.39 -22.24 9.79
N ASP A 54 5.61 -22.59 11.05
CA ASP A 54 4.71 -22.30 12.16
C ASP A 54 5.48 -21.83 13.42
N ARG A 55 4.73 -21.54 14.50
CA ARG A 55 5.26 -21.09 15.80
C ARG A 55 6.25 -22.08 16.43
N GLN A 56 6.16 -23.39 16.13
CA GLN A 56 6.98 -24.43 16.76
C GLN A 56 8.32 -24.62 16.05
N ASN A 57 8.38 -24.33 14.75
CA ASN A 57 9.54 -24.64 13.92
C ASN A 57 10.23 -23.40 13.29
N VAL A 58 9.61 -22.21 13.37
CA VAL A 58 10.17 -20.99 12.78
C VAL A 58 11.59 -20.66 13.27
N ALA A 59 11.95 -21.05 14.49
CA ALA A 59 13.30 -20.91 15.04
C ALA A 59 14.37 -21.65 14.21
N ARG A 60 13.98 -22.57 13.33
CA ARG A 60 14.85 -23.33 12.44
C ARG A 60 14.95 -22.72 11.04
N LEU A 61 14.23 -21.64 10.76
CA LEU A 61 14.19 -21.00 9.44
C LEU A 61 15.59 -20.50 9.06
N LYS A 62 16.03 -20.80 7.83
CA LYS A 62 17.33 -20.43 7.30
C LYS A 62 17.22 -19.89 5.88
N VAL A 63 18.20 -19.11 5.47
CA VAL A 63 18.36 -18.71 4.08
C VAL A 63 18.59 -19.96 3.22
N ALA A 64 17.68 -20.21 2.28
CA ALA A 64 17.80 -21.29 1.30
C ALA A 64 18.66 -20.84 0.10
N TRP A 65 18.41 -19.63 -0.40
CA TRP A 65 19.23 -19.00 -1.45
C TRP A 65 19.05 -17.48 -1.45
N VAL A 66 19.99 -16.79 -2.15
CA VAL A 66 20.03 -15.33 -2.30
C VAL A 66 20.18 -14.98 -3.76
N TYR A 67 19.39 -14.01 -4.22
CA TYR A 67 19.55 -13.39 -5.53
C TYR A 67 20.07 -11.96 -5.36
N GLN A 68 21.21 -11.65 -5.95
CA GLN A 68 21.79 -10.30 -5.99
C GLN A 68 21.22 -9.54 -7.19
N VAL A 69 20.52 -8.42 -6.95
CA VAL A 69 20.04 -7.58 -8.04
C VAL A 69 21.19 -6.89 -8.77
N ARG A 70 21.06 -6.70 -10.08
CA ARG A 70 22.14 -6.20 -10.94
C ARG A 70 22.33 -4.69 -10.88
N ARG A 71 21.36 -3.95 -10.39
CA ARG A 71 21.39 -2.48 -10.32
C ARG A 71 21.52 -2.01 -8.88
N THR A 72 22.23 -0.88 -8.70
CA THR A 72 22.34 -0.21 -7.40
C THR A 72 21.03 0.53 -7.11
N GLY A 73 20.44 0.27 -5.96
CA GLY A 73 19.20 0.88 -5.48
C GLY A 73 18.53 -0.02 -4.46
N ILE A 74 17.89 0.55 -3.46
CA ILE A 74 17.14 -0.22 -2.45
C ILE A 74 15.99 -0.93 -3.17
N VAL A 75 15.80 -2.22 -2.86
CA VAL A 75 14.75 -3.05 -3.45
C VAL A 75 13.54 -3.04 -2.53
N GLU A 76 12.47 -2.37 -2.95
CA GLU A 76 11.21 -2.21 -2.22
C GLU A 76 10.08 -3.08 -2.79
N THR A 77 10.43 -4.04 -3.63
CA THR A 77 9.49 -4.85 -4.41
C THR A 77 8.73 -5.87 -3.56
N SER A 78 7.53 -6.24 -4.03
CA SER A 78 6.86 -7.49 -3.65
C SER A 78 6.98 -8.46 -4.83
N PRO A 79 7.74 -9.55 -4.72
CA PRO A 79 7.78 -10.55 -5.78
C PRO A 79 6.41 -11.17 -6.03
N ILE A 80 6.17 -11.63 -7.26
CA ILE A 80 5.01 -12.45 -7.64
C ILE A 80 5.51 -13.85 -7.92
N VAL A 81 4.79 -14.87 -7.46
CA VAL A 81 5.12 -16.27 -7.71
C VAL A 81 3.93 -16.98 -8.32
N GLY A 82 4.10 -17.52 -9.53
CA GLY A 82 3.11 -18.30 -10.24
C GLY A 82 3.78 -19.42 -11.04
N ASP A 83 3.18 -20.61 -11.03
CA ASP A 83 3.65 -21.79 -11.77
C ASP A 83 5.13 -22.14 -11.50
N GLY A 84 5.58 -21.96 -10.24
CA GLY A 84 6.96 -22.22 -9.83
C GLY A 84 7.98 -21.16 -10.27
N VAL A 85 7.54 -20.09 -10.92
CA VAL A 85 8.41 -18.99 -11.38
C VAL A 85 8.19 -17.76 -10.51
N MET A 86 9.28 -17.18 -10.01
CA MET A 86 9.25 -15.91 -9.29
C MET A 86 9.56 -14.75 -10.25
N TYR A 87 8.70 -13.74 -10.25
CA TYR A 87 8.85 -12.50 -11.00
C TYR A 87 9.21 -11.38 -10.04
N LEU A 88 10.28 -10.69 -10.32
CA LEU A 88 10.81 -9.58 -9.51
C LEU A 88 10.87 -8.32 -10.38
N THR A 89 10.37 -7.20 -9.87
CA THR A 89 10.59 -5.90 -10.49
C THR A 89 11.82 -5.24 -9.84
N GLU A 90 12.75 -4.80 -10.69
CA GLU A 90 13.83 -3.92 -10.27
C GLU A 90 13.43 -2.46 -10.56
N PRO A 91 13.85 -1.45 -9.75
CA PRO A 91 13.45 -0.07 -9.96
C PRO A 91 13.68 0.43 -11.40
N PRO A 92 12.80 1.25 -12.03
CA PRO A 92 11.50 1.78 -11.59
C PRO A 92 10.35 1.31 -12.48
N SER A 93 9.30 0.62 -12.00
CA SER A 93 7.95 0.63 -12.63
C SER A 93 6.98 -0.38 -12.01
N THR A 94 5.73 0.02 -11.77
CA THR A 94 4.63 -0.86 -11.33
C THR A 94 3.50 -0.88 -12.37
N VAL A 95 3.04 -2.08 -12.74
CA VAL A 95 1.88 -2.29 -13.62
C VAL A 95 0.91 -3.26 -12.94
N THR A 96 -0.38 -2.89 -12.87
CA THR A 96 -1.45 -3.75 -12.31
C THR A 96 -2.50 -4.06 -13.36
N ALA A 97 -2.79 -5.34 -13.60
CA ALA A 97 -3.85 -5.81 -14.48
C ALA A 97 -5.04 -6.34 -13.66
N LEU A 98 -6.25 -5.85 -13.94
CA LEU A 98 -7.50 -6.26 -13.29
C LEU A 98 -8.59 -6.47 -14.34
N ASP A 99 -9.34 -7.59 -14.25
CA ASP A 99 -10.52 -7.89 -15.07
C ASP A 99 -10.31 -7.66 -16.57
N GLY A 100 -9.22 -8.21 -17.11
CA GLY A 100 -8.88 -8.03 -18.54
C GLY A 100 -8.54 -6.58 -18.93
N ARG A 101 -8.26 -5.71 -17.95
CA ARG A 101 -7.77 -4.34 -18.14
C ARG A 101 -6.52 -4.11 -17.29
N ILE A 102 -5.65 -3.24 -17.78
CA ILE A 102 -4.50 -2.74 -17.02
C ILE A 102 -4.89 -1.39 -16.47
N ILE A 103 -5.03 -1.27 -15.13
CA ILE A 103 -5.30 0.01 -14.47
C ILE A 103 -3.98 0.56 -13.95
N VAL A 104 -3.69 1.81 -14.30
CA VAL A 104 -2.43 2.50 -13.97
C VAL A 104 -2.75 3.85 -13.34
N GLY A 105 -2.15 4.11 -12.19
CA GLY A 105 -2.14 5.42 -11.58
C GLY A 105 -0.89 6.21 -11.94
N VAL A 106 -0.95 7.53 -11.78
CA VAL A 106 0.17 8.44 -12.03
C VAL A 106 0.83 8.87 -10.73
N SER A 107 2.16 8.98 -10.71
CA SER A 107 2.94 9.64 -9.65
C SER A 107 3.35 11.07 -10.05
N GLY A 108 3.93 11.84 -9.11
CA GLY A 108 4.55 13.15 -9.38
C GLY A 108 3.65 14.33 -9.04
N ALA A 109 2.88 14.26 -7.96
CA ALA A 109 2.08 15.38 -7.45
C ALA A 109 2.91 16.64 -7.26
N GLU A 110 4.14 16.48 -6.77
CA GLU A 110 5.12 17.55 -6.48
C GLU A 110 5.59 18.30 -7.74
N ALA A 111 5.36 17.73 -8.93
CA ALA A 111 5.61 18.43 -10.20
C ALA A 111 4.44 19.31 -10.65
N GLY A 112 3.40 19.48 -9.81
CA GLY A 112 2.20 20.24 -10.13
C GLY A 112 1.39 19.61 -11.27
N ILE A 113 1.18 18.31 -11.21
CA ILE A 113 0.33 17.58 -12.16
C ILE A 113 -1.14 17.63 -11.73
N ARG A 114 -2.03 17.25 -12.64
CA ARG A 114 -3.40 16.86 -12.35
C ARG A 114 -3.48 15.34 -12.33
N GLY A 115 -3.60 14.74 -11.15
CA GLY A 115 -3.59 13.31 -10.94
C GLY A 115 -4.70 12.56 -11.71
N PHE A 116 -4.45 11.29 -12.03
CA PHE A 116 -5.43 10.45 -12.74
C PHE A 116 -5.14 8.96 -12.57
N LEU A 117 -6.17 8.17 -12.90
CA LEU A 117 -6.12 6.74 -13.16
C LEU A 117 -6.53 6.49 -14.60
N ASP A 118 -5.80 5.62 -15.29
CA ASP A 118 -6.08 5.16 -16.64
C ASP A 118 -6.38 3.66 -16.66
N ALA A 119 -7.31 3.24 -17.50
CA ALA A 119 -7.42 1.83 -17.87
C ALA A 119 -7.05 1.62 -19.34
N TYR A 120 -6.31 0.54 -19.58
CA TYR A 120 -5.86 0.15 -20.91
C TYR A 120 -6.35 -1.26 -21.28
N ASP A 121 -6.66 -1.45 -22.54
CA ASP A 121 -6.88 -2.77 -23.13
C ASP A 121 -5.53 -3.49 -23.27
N PRO A 122 -5.34 -4.66 -22.64
CA PRO A 122 -4.06 -5.36 -22.64
C PRO A 122 -3.65 -5.91 -24.02
N ALA A 123 -4.61 -6.17 -24.91
CA ALA A 123 -4.32 -6.71 -26.23
C ALA A 123 -3.87 -5.64 -27.22
N THR A 124 -4.42 -4.43 -27.10
CA THR A 124 -4.20 -3.34 -28.05
C THR A 124 -3.37 -2.18 -27.52
N GLY A 125 -3.20 -2.10 -26.18
CA GLY A 125 -2.56 -0.97 -25.49
C GLY A 125 -3.38 0.33 -25.56
N LYS A 126 -4.61 0.31 -26.07
CA LYS A 126 -5.46 1.49 -26.16
C LYS A 126 -6.04 1.84 -24.79
N ARG A 127 -6.03 3.14 -24.46
CA ARG A 127 -6.71 3.64 -23.28
C ARG A 127 -8.21 3.52 -23.44
N ILE A 128 -8.87 2.85 -22.48
CA ILE A 128 -10.32 2.65 -22.41
C ILE A 128 -10.98 3.87 -21.75
N TRP A 129 -10.46 4.27 -20.59
CA TRP A 129 -10.93 5.46 -19.86
C TRP A 129 -9.80 6.13 -19.09
N ARG A 130 -10.02 7.41 -18.72
CA ARG A 130 -9.24 8.18 -17.75
C ARG A 130 -10.17 8.79 -16.73
N THR A 131 -9.84 8.66 -15.45
CA THR A 131 -10.53 9.31 -14.34
C THR A 131 -9.54 10.22 -13.63
N HIS A 132 -9.80 11.51 -13.64
CA HIS A 132 -8.98 12.46 -12.90
C HIS A 132 -9.30 12.41 -11.41
N THR A 133 -8.28 12.43 -10.57
CA THR A 133 -8.38 12.52 -9.11
C THR A 133 -8.57 13.96 -8.64
N VAL A 134 -8.30 14.92 -9.51
CA VAL A 134 -8.57 16.36 -9.30
C VAL A 134 -9.56 16.82 -10.37
N PRO A 135 -10.81 17.20 -9.99
CA PRO A 135 -11.85 17.55 -10.95
C PRO A 135 -11.62 18.93 -11.58
N ALA A 136 -11.91 19.04 -12.87
CA ALA A 136 -11.96 20.32 -13.60
C ALA A 136 -13.32 21.02 -13.37
N PRO A 137 -13.44 22.32 -13.66
CA PRO A 137 -14.71 23.04 -13.59
C PRO A 137 -15.85 22.31 -14.31
N GLY A 138 -16.97 22.12 -13.60
CA GLY A 138 -18.14 21.39 -14.09
C GLY A 138 -18.13 19.88 -13.81
N GLU A 139 -17.00 19.30 -13.37
CA GLU A 139 -16.93 17.93 -12.85
C GLU A 139 -17.35 17.90 -11.37
N ALA A 140 -17.87 16.77 -10.89
CA ALA A 140 -18.27 16.62 -9.49
C ALA A 140 -17.06 16.83 -8.56
N GLY A 141 -17.24 17.65 -7.49
CA GLY A 141 -16.18 18.01 -6.55
C GLY A 141 -15.33 19.21 -6.96
N SER A 142 -15.54 19.79 -8.16
CA SER A 142 -14.76 20.95 -8.63
C SER A 142 -15.01 22.22 -7.80
N ASP A 143 -16.13 22.32 -7.10
CA ASP A 143 -16.47 23.39 -6.18
C ASP A 143 -15.60 23.43 -4.92
N THR A 144 -14.82 22.39 -4.67
CA THR A 144 -13.84 22.33 -3.58
C THR A 144 -12.46 22.88 -3.96
N TRP A 145 -12.32 23.38 -5.19
CA TRP A 145 -11.08 23.97 -5.73
C TRP A 145 -11.30 25.44 -6.07
N ASN A 146 -10.30 26.26 -5.80
CA ASN A 146 -10.38 27.70 -6.08
C ASN A 146 -9.70 28.07 -7.41
N GLY A 147 -10.42 28.79 -8.27
CA GLY A 147 -9.88 29.31 -9.54
C GLY A 147 -9.23 28.20 -10.38
N ASP A 148 -7.98 28.40 -10.76
CA ASP A 148 -7.20 27.50 -11.61
C ASP A 148 -6.33 26.50 -10.83
N SER A 149 -6.43 26.46 -9.48
CA SER A 149 -5.57 25.59 -8.65
C SER A 149 -5.72 24.09 -8.97
N TRP A 150 -6.85 23.67 -9.54
CA TRP A 150 -7.08 22.30 -9.99
C TRP A 150 -6.11 21.83 -11.09
N LYS A 151 -5.52 22.76 -11.88
CA LYS A 151 -4.63 22.44 -12.99
C LYS A 151 -3.31 21.81 -12.52
N THR A 152 -2.86 22.21 -11.33
CA THR A 152 -1.64 21.75 -10.67
C THR A 152 -1.95 21.12 -9.31
N GLY A 153 -3.15 20.56 -9.17
CA GLY A 153 -3.75 20.18 -7.89
C GLY A 153 -3.20 18.89 -7.27
N GLY A 154 -2.21 18.23 -7.86
CA GLY A 154 -1.62 17.00 -7.31
C GLY A 154 -2.56 15.80 -7.42
N GLY A 155 -2.86 15.13 -6.31
CA GLY A 155 -3.77 13.99 -6.26
C GLY A 155 -3.26 12.76 -7.00
N SER A 156 -1.97 12.48 -6.92
CA SER A 156 -1.34 11.30 -7.54
C SER A 156 -1.97 9.98 -7.05
N ALA A 157 -1.86 8.92 -7.83
CA ALA A 157 -2.40 7.59 -7.52
C ALA A 157 -1.29 6.55 -7.74
N TRP A 158 -0.19 6.70 -7.01
CA TRP A 158 1.10 6.06 -7.29
C TRP A 158 1.26 4.66 -6.70
N LEU A 159 0.39 4.23 -5.78
CA LEU A 159 0.40 2.87 -5.23
C LEU A 159 -0.79 2.08 -5.80
N THR A 160 -0.74 0.75 -5.66
CA THR A 160 -1.80 -0.14 -6.17
C THR A 160 -3.05 -0.12 -5.28
N GLY A 161 -4.21 -0.38 -5.89
CA GLY A 161 -5.48 -0.52 -5.19
C GLY A 161 -5.86 -1.97 -4.89
N SER A 162 -7.07 -2.15 -4.37
CA SER A 162 -7.71 -3.44 -4.10
C SER A 162 -8.97 -3.60 -4.94
N TYR A 163 -9.41 -4.84 -5.17
CA TYR A 163 -10.57 -5.11 -6.01
C TYR A 163 -11.54 -6.09 -5.32
N ASP A 164 -12.83 -5.78 -5.39
CA ASP A 164 -13.90 -6.67 -4.98
C ASP A 164 -14.63 -7.18 -6.24
N PRO A 165 -14.41 -8.44 -6.65
CA PRO A 165 -15.08 -9.00 -7.83
C PRO A 165 -16.59 -9.15 -7.65
N ALA A 166 -17.09 -9.32 -6.43
CA ALA A 166 -18.53 -9.48 -6.18
C ALA A 166 -19.29 -8.15 -6.33
N LEU A 167 -18.66 -7.02 -5.99
CA LEU A 167 -19.21 -5.68 -6.18
C LEU A 167 -18.81 -5.06 -7.51
N ASN A 168 -17.81 -5.64 -8.19
CA ASN A 168 -17.12 -5.07 -9.35
C ASN A 168 -16.67 -3.62 -9.08
N LEU A 169 -15.95 -3.43 -7.95
CA LEU A 169 -15.41 -2.15 -7.52
C LEU A 169 -13.90 -2.25 -7.26
N VAL A 170 -13.18 -1.27 -7.78
CA VAL A 170 -11.77 -1.03 -7.47
C VAL A 170 -11.67 0.08 -6.44
N TYR A 171 -10.92 -0.14 -5.38
CA TYR A 171 -10.65 0.83 -4.31
C TYR A 171 -9.24 1.34 -4.48
N TRP A 172 -9.09 2.65 -4.62
CA TRP A 172 -7.79 3.25 -4.88
C TRP A 172 -7.57 4.50 -4.03
N GLY A 173 -6.42 4.57 -3.38
CA GLY A 173 -5.99 5.72 -2.62
C GLY A 173 -5.44 6.84 -3.51
N THR A 174 -5.64 8.08 -3.10
CA THR A 174 -5.14 9.27 -3.81
C THR A 174 -4.21 10.10 -2.94
N GLY A 175 -3.22 10.70 -3.55
CA GLY A 175 -2.20 11.50 -2.90
C GLY A 175 -2.67 12.90 -2.49
N ASN A 176 -1.74 13.63 -1.92
CA ASN A 176 -1.91 14.99 -1.41
C ASN A 176 -2.27 16.01 -2.51
N PRO A 177 -2.86 17.16 -2.12
CA PRO A 177 -3.06 18.27 -3.06
C PRO A 177 -1.78 19.11 -3.18
N GLY A 178 -1.49 19.60 -4.41
CA GLY A 178 -0.37 20.55 -4.65
C GLY A 178 -0.78 22.01 -4.51
N PRO A 179 0.10 22.86 -3.97
CA PRO A 179 1.38 22.56 -3.34
C PRO A 179 1.23 21.95 -1.94
N ASP A 180 2.23 21.17 -1.50
CA ASP A 180 2.11 20.26 -0.35
C ASP A 180 1.92 20.99 1.00
N TRP A 181 2.76 22.02 1.27
CA TRP A 181 2.85 22.67 2.60
C TRP A 181 2.30 24.08 2.66
N ASN A 182 1.66 24.55 1.60
CA ASN A 182 0.95 25.83 1.58
C ASN A 182 -0.36 25.73 0.78
N GLY A 183 -1.48 25.67 1.51
CA GLY A 183 -2.81 25.57 0.93
C GLY A 183 -3.45 26.91 0.52
N ASP A 184 -2.76 28.05 0.64
CA ASP A 184 -3.37 29.38 0.45
C ASP A 184 -3.95 29.60 -0.95
N LEU A 185 -3.36 28.98 -1.99
CA LEU A 185 -3.84 29.08 -3.37
C LEU A 185 -5.05 28.16 -3.67
N ARG A 186 -5.30 27.19 -2.79
CA ARG A 186 -6.32 26.16 -2.99
C ARG A 186 -7.29 26.02 -1.79
N PRO A 187 -7.92 27.11 -1.31
CA PRO A 187 -8.91 27.01 -0.26
C PRO A 187 -10.03 26.06 -0.66
N GLY A 188 -10.63 25.37 0.33
CA GLY A 188 -11.59 24.30 0.14
C GLY A 188 -11.02 22.92 0.45
N ASP A 189 -11.83 21.88 0.33
CA ASP A 189 -11.45 20.51 0.72
C ASP A 189 -10.51 19.82 -0.28
N ASN A 190 -10.42 20.31 -1.52
CA ASN A 190 -9.57 19.80 -2.59
C ASN A 190 -9.86 18.33 -2.96
N LEU A 191 -11.12 18.00 -3.24
CA LEU A 191 -11.53 16.66 -3.70
C LEU A 191 -10.86 16.33 -5.06
N TYR A 192 -10.43 15.10 -5.30
CA TYR A 192 -10.46 13.90 -4.45
C TYR A 192 -9.05 13.55 -3.94
N THR A 193 -8.30 14.56 -3.47
CA THR A 193 -6.97 14.33 -2.85
C THR A 193 -7.11 13.72 -1.46
N CYS A 194 -6.09 13.02 -0.96
CA CYS A 194 -6.07 12.35 0.34
C CYS A 194 -7.33 11.52 0.61
N SER A 195 -7.78 10.78 -0.40
CA SER A 195 -9.07 10.07 -0.39
C SER A 195 -8.92 8.60 -0.78
N LEU A 196 -9.85 7.78 -0.31
CA LEU A 196 -10.16 6.50 -0.92
C LEU A 196 -11.31 6.70 -1.91
N ILE A 197 -11.10 6.32 -3.18
CA ILE A 197 -12.13 6.34 -4.21
C ILE A 197 -12.50 4.92 -4.60
N ALA A 198 -13.80 4.63 -4.72
CA ALA A 198 -14.31 3.40 -5.27
C ALA A 198 -14.76 3.63 -6.72
N LEU A 199 -14.13 2.90 -7.64
CA LEU A 199 -14.32 3.04 -9.08
C LEU A 199 -14.99 1.80 -9.68
N ASN A 200 -15.87 2.02 -10.64
CA ASN A 200 -16.28 0.96 -11.55
C ASN A 200 -15.14 0.71 -12.56
N PRO A 201 -14.52 -0.48 -12.60
CA PRO A 201 -13.41 -0.76 -13.51
C PRO A 201 -13.80 -0.72 -14.99
N THR A 202 -15.10 -0.85 -15.32
CA THR A 202 -15.57 -0.88 -16.71
C THR A 202 -15.53 0.50 -17.37
N ASP A 203 -15.93 1.55 -16.64
CA ASP A 203 -16.07 2.91 -17.20
C ASP A 203 -15.29 3.99 -16.43
N GLY A 204 -14.58 3.60 -15.36
CA GLY A 204 -13.78 4.49 -14.52
C GLY A 204 -14.58 5.45 -13.64
N LYS A 205 -15.91 5.32 -13.59
CA LYS A 205 -16.74 6.25 -12.80
C LYS A 205 -16.56 6.00 -11.31
N ILE A 206 -16.33 7.10 -10.57
CA ILE A 206 -16.33 7.09 -9.10
C ILE A 206 -17.76 6.78 -8.63
N LYS A 207 -17.91 5.70 -7.84
CA LYS A 207 -19.19 5.33 -7.22
C LYS A 207 -19.39 6.02 -5.89
N TRP A 208 -18.31 6.09 -5.11
CA TRP A 208 -18.22 6.83 -3.86
C TRP A 208 -16.77 7.20 -3.56
N HIS A 209 -16.57 8.13 -2.64
CA HIS A 209 -15.28 8.50 -2.10
C HIS A 209 -15.39 8.76 -0.60
N PHE A 210 -14.24 8.66 0.07
CA PHE A 210 -14.09 9.09 1.45
C PHE A 210 -12.75 9.84 1.59
N GLN A 211 -12.80 11.11 2.03
CA GLN A 211 -11.63 11.95 2.18
C GLN A 211 -11.12 11.92 3.62
N PHE A 212 -9.89 11.41 3.83
CA PHE A 212 -9.29 11.26 5.14
C PHE A 212 -8.74 12.57 5.71
N THR A 213 -8.14 13.39 4.85
CA THR A 213 -7.51 14.66 5.25
C THR A 213 -7.94 15.76 4.28
N PRO A 214 -9.14 16.38 4.50
CA PRO A 214 -9.57 17.52 3.70
C PRO A 214 -8.58 18.67 3.80
N HIS A 215 -8.28 19.36 2.69
CA HIS A 215 -7.33 20.48 2.64
C HIS A 215 -5.97 20.11 3.26
N ASP A 216 -5.40 18.98 2.88
CA ASP A 216 -4.13 18.53 3.44
C ASP A 216 -3.01 19.55 3.17
N ILE A 217 -2.18 19.80 4.18
CA ILE A 217 -1.02 20.70 4.18
C ILE A 217 0.20 20.06 4.87
N HIS A 218 0.22 18.73 4.95
CA HIS A 218 1.27 17.96 5.62
C HIS A 218 1.86 16.86 4.73
N ASP A 219 1.39 16.76 3.48
CA ASP A 219 1.80 15.71 2.55
C ASP A 219 1.40 14.31 3.07
N TRP A 220 0.14 14.21 3.56
CA TRP A 220 -0.40 12.92 4.02
C TRP A 220 -1.29 12.29 2.97
N ASP A 221 -0.64 11.73 1.97
CA ASP A 221 -1.28 10.86 0.97
C ASP A 221 -2.25 9.86 1.62
N ALA A 222 -3.23 9.39 0.87
CA ALA A 222 -4.06 8.26 1.25
C ALA A 222 -3.83 7.06 0.30
N ASN A 223 -2.58 6.86 -0.09
CA ASN A 223 -2.20 5.80 -1.02
C ASN A 223 -1.90 4.44 -0.35
N GLU A 224 -2.08 4.32 0.98
CA GLU A 224 -1.93 3.05 1.68
C GLU A 224 -2.89 2.00 1.10
N ILE A 225 -2.49 0.73 1.22
CA ILE A 225 -3.25 -0.39 0.65
C ILE A 225 -4.60 -0.54 1.37
N PRO A 226 -5.74 -0.41 0.66
CA PRO A 226 -7.07 -0.71 1.21
C PRO A 226 -7.24 -2.21 1.42
N VAL A 227 -7.54 -2.64 2.63
CA VAL A 227 -7.74 -4.07 2.97
C VAL A 227 -9.23 -4.37 3.06
N LEU A 228 -9.69 -5.36 2.29
CA LEU A 228 -11.10 -5.71 2.18
C LEU A 228 -11.40 -7.00 2.96
N PHE A 229 -12.41 -6.99 3.81
CA PHE A 229 -12.88 -8.18 4.53
C PHE A 229 -14.37 -8.04 4.90
N ASP A 230 -15.00 -9.15 5.25
CA ASP A 230 -16.37 -9.15 5.77
C ASP A 230 -16.33 -9.32 7.29
N ALA A 231 -17.15 -8.54 8.01
CA ALA A 231 -17.18 -8.58 9.46
C ALA A 231 -18.57 -8.24 10.02
N THR A 232 -18.86 -8.74 11.22
CA THR A 232 -20.07 -8.34 11.96
C THR A 232 -19.78 -7.06 12.76
N ILE A 233 -20.43 -5.97 12.40
CA ILE A 233 -20.34 -4.66 13.08
C ILE A 233 -21.75 -4.21 13.45
N GLY A 234 -21.97 -3.91 14.74
CA GLY A 234 -23.29 -3.52 15.23
C GLY A 234 -24.38 -4.58 15.00
N GLY A 235 -24.02 -5.87 15.05
CA GLY A 235 -24.93 -6.99 14.85
C GLY A 235 -25.30 -7.28 13.39
N ARG A 236 -24.66 -6.60 12.43
CA ARG A 236 -24.90 -6.80 10.98
C ARG A 236 -23.63 -7.21 10.28
N THR A 237 -23.71 -8.15 9.35
CA THR A 237 -22.60 -8.45 8.43
C THR A 237 -22.40 -7.25 7.50
N ARG A 238 -21.21 -6.71 7.51
CA ARG A 238 -20.78 -5.58 6.66
C ARG A 238 -19.66 -6.03 5.74
N LYS A 239 -19.66 -5.52 4.54
CA LYS A 239 -18.52 -5.56 3.64
C LYS A 239 -17.62 -4.38 3.99
N VAL A 240 -16.43 -4.65 4.50
CA VAL A 240 -15.54 -3.64 5.10
C VAL A 240 -14.37 -3.34 4.19
N VAL A 241 -13.97 -2.08 4.11
CA VAL A 241 -12.63 -1.65 3.72
C VAL A 241 -11.97 -0.92 4.89
N ALA A 242 -10.75 -1.32 5.21
CA ALA A 242 -9.98 -0.71 6.29
C ALA A 242 -8.63 -0.19 5.79
N MET A 243 -8.19 0.94 6.35
CA MET A 243 -6.90 1.57 6.05
C MET A 243 -6.27 2.13 7.32
N ALA A 244 -5.00 1.80 7.57
CA ALA A 244 -4.16 2.52 8.52
C ALA A 244 -3.55 3.71 7.78
N ASN A 245 -4.21 4.86 7.85
CA ASN A 245 -3.90 6.02 7.03
C ASN A 245 -2.65 6.77 7.53
N ARG A 246 -1.94 7.40 6.62
CA ARG A 246 -0.72 8.20 6.86
C ARG A 246 -0.90 9.27 7.93
N ASN A 247 -2.14 9.77 8.09
CA ASN A 247 -2.53 10.75 9.10
C ASN A 247 -2.66 10.22 10.55
N ALA A 248 -2.25 8.95 10.80
CA ALA A 248 -2.22 8.24 12.08
C ALA A 248 -3.57 7.71 12.60
N PHE A 249 -4.62 7.74 11.79
CA PHE A 249 -5.87 7.08 12.13
C PHE A 249 -6.08 5.81 11.32
N TYR A 250 -6.59 4.77 11.97
CA TYR A 250 -7.09 3.57 11.33
C TYR A 250 -8.58 3.75 11.07
N TYR A 251 -8.96 3.75 9.81
CA TYR A 251 -10.34 3.95 9.35
C TYR A 251 -10.98 2.62 8.96
N VAL A 252 -12.28 2.50 9.29
CA VAL A 252 -13.14 1.40 8.89
C VAL A 252 -14.34 1.98 8.17
N LEU A 253 -14.55 1.58 6.91
CA LEU A 253 -15.65 2.04 6.07
C LEU A 253 -16.45 0.84 5.55
N ASP A 254 -17.71 1.05 5.26
CA ASP A 254 -18.50 0.12 4.44
C ASP A 254 -18.04 0.22 2.99
N ARG A 255 -17.52 -0.87 2.42
CA ARG A 255 -16.92 -0.83 1.08
C ARG A 255 -17.93 -0.80 -0.07
N GLU A 256 -19.20 -1.04 0.21
CA GLU A 256 -20.29 -0.95 -0.76
C GLU A 256 -20.70 0.52 -0.99
N THR A 257 -20.73 1.30 0.09
CA THR A 257 -21.34 2.64 0.12
C THR A 257 -20.37 3.77 0.43
N GLY A 258 -19.21 3.48 1.02
CA GLY A 258 -18.30 4.49 1.56
C GLY A 258 -18.72 5.03 2.94
N GLU A 259 -19.77 4.44 3.57
CA GLU A 259 -20.23 4.85 4.90
C GLU A 259 -19.09 4.75 5.92
N PHE A 260 -18.86 5.83 6.66
CA PHE A 260 -17.91 5.86 7.77
C PHE A 260 -18.46 5.03 8.94
N LEU A 261 -17.68 4.06 9.39
CA LEU A 261 -18.05 3.20 10.51
C LEU A 261 -17.26 3.55 11.77
N SER A 262 -15.95 3.75 11.66
CA SER A 262 -15.11 4.18 12.78
C SER A 262 -13.74 4.71 12.33
N ALA A 263 -13.10 5.49 13.22
CA ALA A 263 -11.69 5.84 13.12
C ALA A 263 -11.06 5.82 14.51
N THR A 264 -9.87 5.21 14.63
CA THR A 264 -9.15 5.07 15.88
C THR A 264 -7.68 5.48 15.67
N PRO A 265 -7.09 6.35 16.51
CA PRO A 265 -5.67 6.63 16.40
C PRO A 265 -4.86 5.34 16.62
N TYR A 266 -4.00 4.99 15.66
CA TYR A 266 -3.12 3.83 15.79
C TYR A 266 -1.65 4.21 16.03
N ALA A 267 -1.33 5.52 15.92
CA ALA A 267 -0.02 6.11 16.20
C ALA A 267 -0.21 7.51 16.80
N LYS A 268 0.89 8.10 17.30
CA LYS A 268 0.87 9.46 17.85
C LYS A 268 0.46 10.45 16.77
N GLN A 269 -0.53 11.27 17.11
CA GLN A 269 -0.96 12.39 16.28
C GLN A 269 -1.22 13.63 17.16
N THR A 270 -0.95 14.79 16.61
CA THR A 270 -1.17 16.08 17.31
C THR A 270 -2.01 17.07 16.49
N TRP A 271 -2.37 16.69 15.26
CA TRP A 271 -3.02 17.58 14.29
C TRP A 271 -4.54 17.64 14.38
N ALA A 272 -5.17 16.58 14.92
CA ALA A 272 -6.62 16.50 15.07
C ALA A 272 -7.02 16.37 16.53
N GLU A 273 -8.12 17.01 16.92
CA GLU A 273 -8.76 16.80 18.21
C GLU A 273 -9.48 15.45 18.23
N ARG A 274 -10.22 15.17 17.18
CA ARG A 274 -11.01 13.94 16.96
C ARG A 274 -11.43 13.81 15.50
N ILE A 275 -11.90 12.65 15.14
CA ILE A 275 -12.74 12.43 13.94
C ILE A 275 -14.20 12.53 14.37
N ASP A 276 -15.02 13.27 13.64
CA ASP A 276 -16.44 13.44 13.96
C ASP A 276 -17.29 12.23 13.53
N ALA A 277 -18.58 12.27 13.81
CA ALA A 277 -19.52 11.18 13.49
C ALA A 277 -19.71 10.93 11.98
N LYS A 278 -19.24 11.84 11.13
CA LYS A 278 -19.27 11.70 9.66
C LYS A 278 -17.93 11.29 9.09
N GLY A 279 -16.92 11.08 9.97
CA GLY A 279 -15.58 10.72 9.57
C GLY A 279 -14.67 11.90 9.20
N ARG A 280 -15.13 13.14 9.43
CA ARG A 280 -14.35 14.34 9.14
C ARG A 280 -13.43 14.67 10.35
N PRO A 281 -12.13 14.94 10.12
CA PRO A 281 -11.25 15.39 11.18
C PRO A 281 -11.60 16.81 11.65
N ILE A 282 -11.64 17.00 12.96
CA ILE A 282 -11.67 18.32 13.60
C ILE A 282 -10.23 18.70 13.89
N ARG A 283 -9.66 19.62 13.10
CA ARG A 283 -8.26 20.01 13.23
C ARG A 283 -7.99 20.73 14.55
N ARG A 284 -6.83 20.50 15.10
CA ARG A 284 -6.33 21.24 16.26
C ARG A 284 -5.70 22.56 15.77
N PRO A 285 -6.10 23.72 16.31
CA PRO A 285 -5.47 24.99 15.97
C PRO A 285 -3.96 24.99 16.26
N GLY A 286 -3.17 25.69 15.43
CA GLY A 286 -1.72 25.84 15.59
C GLY A 286 -0.91 24.64 15.15
N THR A 287 -1.48 23.78 14.30
CA THR A 287 -0.79 22.64 13.68
C THR A 287 -0.51 22.85 12.18
N GLU A 288 -0.83 24.01 11.66
CA GLU A 288 -0.53 24.42 10.29
C GLU A 288 0.99 24.67 10.13
N PRO A 289 1.58 24.37 8.95
CA PRO A 289 2.95 24.77 8.63
C PRO A 289 3.15 26.28 8.80
N SER A 290 4.27 26.69 9.39
CA SER A 290 4.63 28.11 9.59
C SER A 290 6.01 28.42 9.00
N VAL A 291 6.35 29.68 8.86
CA VAL A 291 7.67 30.12 8.38
C VAL A 291 8.77 29.66 9.37
N GLU A 292 8.49 29.69 10.67
CA GLU A 292 9.40 29.28 11.74
C GLU A 292 9.48 27.77 11.93
N GLY A 293 8.52 27.03 11.37
CA GLY A 293 8.37 25.58 11.50
C GLY A 293 7.47 25.18 12.67
N THR A 294 6.43 24.40 12.39
CA THR A 294 5.48 23.87 13.36
C THR A 294 5.70 22.38 13.55
N LEU A 295 5.96 21.94 14.80
CA LEU A 295 6.11 20.51 15.11
C LEU A 295 4.76 19.82 15.14
N VAL A 296 4.59 18.83 14.25
CA VAL A 296 3.39 18.00 14.15
C VAL A 296 3.76 16.52 14.11
N PHE A 297 2.90 15.69 14.73
CA PHE A 297 2.89 14.24 14.59
C PHE A 297 1.60 13.83 13.85
N PRO A 298 1.66 12.82 12.95
CA PRO A 298 2.87 12.11 12.49
C PRO A 298 3.76 13.00 11.61
N ASN A 299 4.92 12.43 11.23
CA ASN A 299 5.88 13.10 10.38
C ASN A 299 5.39 13.21 8.92
N ILE A 300 6.21 13.80 8.06
CA ILE A 300 5.95 13.93 6.62
C ILE A 300 5.70 12.59 5.91
N GLN A 301 6.37 11.52 6.31
CA GLN A 301 6.13 10.17 5.78
C GLN A 301 4.92 9.47 6.46
N GLY A 302 4.23 10.17 7.37
CA GLY A 302 3.08 9.65 8.10
C GLY A 302 3.40 8.60 9.14
N ALA A 303 2.37 8.15 9.83
CA ALA A 303 2.46 7.03 10.77
C ALA A 303 2.59 5.67 10.05
N SER A 304 2.18 5.60 8.79
CA SER A 304 2.38 4.54 7.80
C SER A 304 2.42 5.16 6.42
N ASP A 305 2.77 4.37 5.40
CA ASP A 305 2.79 4.81 4.01
C ASP A 305 2.70 3.55 3.10
N TRP A 306 3.51 3.44 2.00
CA TRP A 306 3.54 2.28 1.10
C TRP A 306 3.84 0.91 1.75
N PRO A 307 4.54 0.78 2.90
CA PRO A 307 4.73 -0.54 3.52
C PRO A 307 3.39 -1.22 3.76
N SER A 308 3.21 -2.39 3.10
CA SER A 308 1.92 -3.06 3.08
C SER A 308 1.53 -3.60 4.45
N PRO A 309 0.28 -3.36 4.90
CA PRO A 309 -0.28 -4.06 6.05
C PRO A 309 -0.54 -5.53 5.74
N SER A 310 -0.95 -6.28 6.76
CA SER A 310 -1.49 -7.62 6.61
C SER A 310 -2.74 -7.82 7.47
N TYR A 311 -3.72 -8.54 6.95
CA TYR A 311 -4.92 -8.94 7.69
C TYR A 311 -5.02 -10.45 7.76
N SER A 312 -5.15 -11.01 8.96
CA SER A 312 -5.39 -12.44 9.15
C SER A 312 -6.86 -12.73 9.43
N PRO A 313 -7.54 -13.47 8.57
CA PRO A 313 -8.91 -13.89 8.82
C PRO A 313 -9.03 -14.88 10.00
N GLN A 314 -7.93 -15.55 10.39
CA GLN A 314 -7.90 -16.47 11.52
C GLN A 314 -7.92 -15.74 12.86
N THR A 315 -7.17 -14.63 12.98
CA THR A 315 -7.09 -13.87 14.23
C THR A 315 -8.05 -12.70 14.28
N GLY A 316 -8.58 -12.26 13.14
CA GLY A 316 -9.36 -11.03 13.01
C GLY A 316 -8.53 -9.77 13.27
N LEU A 317 -7.19 -9.86 13.16
CA LEU A 317 -6.26 -8.77 13.42
C LEU A 317 -5.69 -8.19 12.12
N PHE A 318 -5.55 -6.88 12.15
CA PHE A 318 -4.85 -6.08 11.15
C PHE A 318 -3.47 -5.73 11.68
N TYR A 319 -2.42 -6.13 10.97
CA TYR A 319 -1.03 -5.90 11.37
C TYR A 319 -0.45 -4.76 10.55
N GLN A 320 0.17 -3.80 11.25
CA GLN A 320 0.72 -2.60 10.64
C GLN A 320 2.10 -2.27 11.18
N ALA A 321 3.03 -1.94 10.30
CA ALA A 321 4.27 -1.27 10.63
C ALA A 321 3.99 0.22 10.86
N ALA A 322 4.08 0.67 12.11
CA ALA A 322 3.74 2.02 12.53
C ALA A 322 4.99 2.83 12.88
N ARG A 323 5.00 4.12 12.53
CA ARG A 323 6.06 5.08 12.83
C ARG A 323 5.61 6.05 13.90
N GLU A 324 6.47 6.27 14.89
CA GLU A 324 6.31 7.26 15.95
C GLU A 324 7.38 8.35 15.76
N MET A 325 7.08 9.31 14.92
CA MET A 325 8.02 10.35 14.54
C MET A 325 7.28 11.64 14.15
N GLY A 326 7.82 12.79 14.49
CA GLY A 326 7.29 14.09 14.13
C GLY A 326 8.13 14.80 13.05
N THR A 327 7.57 15.87 12.52
CA THR A 327 8.26 16.78 11.59
C THR A 327 7.98 18.23 11.99
N TYR A 328 8.98 19.09 11.91
CA TYR A 328 8.78 20.54 11.85
C TYR A 328 8.42 20.89 10.40
N PHE A 329 7.17 21.28 10.18
CA PHE A 329 6.66 21.66 8.87
C PHE A 329 6.85 23.17 8.64
N PHE A 330 7.48 23.51 7.52
CA PHE A 330 7.77 24.87 7.11
C PHE A 330 6.91 25.28 5.94
N LYS A 331 6.25 26.46 6.04
CA LYS A 331 5.49 27.07 4.98
C LYS A 331 6.40 27.93 4.13
N GLY A 332 6.36 27.77 2.81
CA GLY A 332 7.07 28.58 1.81
C GLY A 332 6.11 29.25 0.83
N GLU A 333 6.66 30.06 -0.08
CA GLU A 333 5.89 30.75 -1.11
C GLU A 333 5.36 29.77 -2.18
N PRO A 334 4.07 29.81 -2.52
CA PRO A 334 3.45 28.90 -3.47
C PRO A 334 3.65 29.40 -4.92
N SER A 335 4.85 29.24 -5.47
CA SER A 335 5.18 29.64 -6.84
C SER A 335 5.31 28.43 -7.75
N TYR A 336 4.39 28.24 -8.69
CA TYR A 336 4.48 27.19 -9.69
C TYR A 336 5.37 27.59 -10.86
N LYS A 337 6.31 26.71 -11.21
CA LYS A 337 7.13 26.82 -12.44
C LYS A 337 7.21 25.44 -13.11
N PRO A 338 6.88 25.33 -14.39
CA PRO A 338 6.98 24.07 -15.11
C PRO A 338 8.38 23.45 -15.01
N GLY A 339 8.45 22.16 -14.62
CA GLY A 339 9.70 21.42 -14.47
C GLY A 339 10.43 21.61 -13.13
N GLU A 340 9.92 22.45 -12.23
CA GLU A 340 10.39 22.57 -10.85
C GLU A 340 9.39 21.92 -9.88
N ALA A 341 9.87 21.57 -8.68
CA ALA A 341 9.00 21.05 -7.63
C ALA A 341 8.05 22.13 -7.11
N PHE A 342 6.74 21.79 -7.05
CA PHE A 342 5.68 22.68 -6.57
C PHE A 342 5.21 22.24 -5.19
N VAL A 343 6.05 22.41 -4.19
CA VAL A 343 5.80 21.94 -2.80
C VAL A 343 5.52 23.09 -1.81
N ALA A 344 6.01 24.29 -2.09
CA ALA A 344 5.77 25.52 -1.30
C ALA A 344 6.07 25.38 0.21
N GLY A 345 7.26 24.86 0.53
CA GLY A 345 7.70 24.65 1.89
C GLY A 345 8.65 23.47 2.05
N GLY A 346 8.57 22.81 3.19
CA GLY A 346 9.41 21.65 3.47
C GLY A 346 9.19 21.07 4.86
N GLY A 347 9.93 20.01 5.16
CA GLY A 347 9.91 19.36 6.47
C GLY A 347 11.30 19.09 7.02
N ARG A 348 11.46 19.23 8.32
CA ARG A 348 12.65 18.78 9.06
C ARG A 348 12.21 17.74 10.10
N ALA A 349 12.64 16.51 9.89
CA ALA A 349 12.31 15.40 10.78
C ALA A 349 12.87 15.64 12.20
N VAL A 350 12.13 15.17 13.21
CA VAL A 350 12.62 14.98 14.56
C VAL A 350 13.42 13.68 14.59
N ASN A 351 14.60 13.71 15.20
CA ASN A 351 15.51 12.57 15.32
C ASN A 351 15.74 12.17 16.78
N GLY A 352 16.41 11.05 17.00
CA GLY A 352 16.78 10.54 18.31
C GLY A 352 15.64 9.78 19.00
N ASP A 353 15.55 9.87 20.33
CA ASP A 353 14.60 9.09 21.14
C ASP A 353 13.12 9.35 20.81
N ASP A 354 12.82 10.46 20.11
CA ASP A 354 11.48 10.81 19.65
C ASP A 354 11.14 10.18 18.29
N ALA A 355 12.03 9.38 17.68
CA ALA A 355 11.84 8.70 16.41
C ALA A 355 12.03 7.18 16.59
N TRP A 356 10.94 6.44 16.68
CA TRP A 356 10.91 5.00 16.84
C TRP A 356 9.74 4.38 16.07
N GLY A 357 9.57 3.09 16.13
CA GLY A 357 8.44 2.45 15.48
C GLY A 357 7.99 1.17 16.15
N ALA A 358 6.99 0.54 15.56
CA ALA A 358 6.46 -0.72 16.09
C ALA A 358 5.76 -1.52 14.99
N ILE A 359 5.69 -2.82 15.19
CA ILE A 359 4.65 -3.64 14.57
C ILE A 359 3.46 -3.64 15.54
N ARG A 360 2.30 -3.20 15.05
CA ARG A 360 1.05 -3.16 15.82
C ARG A 360 0.03 -4.12 15.26
N ALA A 361 -0.61 -4.89 16.13
CA ALA A 361 -1.81 -5.63 15.79
C ALA A 361 -3.03 -4.87 16.29
N LEU A 362 -3.92 -4.55 15.36
CA LEU A 362 -5.16 -3.84 15.62
C LEU A 362 -6.34 -4.80 15.44
N GLU A 363 -7.36 -4.69 16.28
CA GLU A 363 -8.64 -5.34 15.99
C GLU A 363 -9.20 -4.76 14.67
N ALA A 364 -9.36 -5.58 13.66
CA ALA A 364 -9.65 -5.12 12.30
C ALA A 364 -10.96 -4.32 12.17
N THR A 365 -11.95 -4.59 13.04
CA THR A 365 -13.25 -3.89 13.01
C THR A 365 -13.29 -2.58 13.77
N THR A 366 -12.31 -2.30 14.64
CA THR A 366 -12.33 -1.14 15.54
C THR A 366 -11.06 -0.31 15.51
N GLY A 367 -9.94 -0.87 15.04
CA GLY A 367 -8.61 -0.25 15.12
C GLY A 367 -8.02 -0.23 16.54
N ARG A 368 -8.66 -0.90 17.52
CA ARG A 368 -8.15 -0.97 18.89
C ARG A 368 -6.87 -1.79 18.93
N LEU A 369 -5.83 -1.24 19.58
CA LEU A 369 -4.55 -1.93 19.75
C LEU A 369 -4.73 -3.22 20.57
N LYS A 370 -4.29 -4.34 20.01
CA LYS A 370 -4.25 -5.65 20.68
C LYS A 370 -2.89 -5.92 21.30
N TRP A 371 -1.82 -5.70 20.53
CA TRP A 371 -0.44 -5.81 21.00
C TRP A 371 0.50 -4.92 20.15
N GLU A 372 1.65 -4.63 20.70
CA GLU A 372 2.71 -3.85 20.07
C GLU A 372 4.06 -4.55 20.27
N PHE A 373 4.83 -4.66 19.18
CA PHE A 373 6.24 -5.05 19.19
C PHE A 373 7.08 -3.83 18.81
N LYS A 374 7.77 -3.24 19.78
CA LYS A 374 8.52 -2.00 19.62
C LYS A 374 9.79 -2.21 18.82
N LEU A 375 10.11 -1.27 17.94
CA LEU A 375 11.32 -1.21 17.13
C LEU A 375 12.13 0.03 17.51
N ILE A 376 13.46 -0.07 17.34
CA ILE A 376 14.39 1.02 17.70
C ILE A 376 14.20 2.20 16.73
N THR A 377 14.10 1.91 15.42
CA THR A 377 13.90 2.92 14.39
C THR A 377 12.52 2.78 13.73
N PRO A 378 12.01 3.86 13.09
CA PRO A 378 10.77 3.81 12.32
C PRO A 378 10.88 2.80 11.16
N PRO A 379 9.97 1.82 11.06
CA PRO A 379 10.03 0.78 10.02
C PRO A 379 9.65 1.32 8.65
N MET A 380 10.32 0.77 7.62
CA MET A 380 10.01 1.00 6.21
C MET A 380 9.64 -0.30 5.48
N SER A 381 9.49 -1.40 6.20
CA SER A 381 9.09 -2.72 5.70
C SER A 381 7.61 -2.95 5.90
N GLY A 382 6.96 -3.62 4.94
CA GLY A 382 5.63 -4.18 5.16
C GLY A 382 5.66 -5.44 6.02
N VAL A 383 4.47 -5.96 6.32
CA VAL A 383 4.28 -7.16 7.14
C VAL A 383 3.53 -8.25 6.38
N LEU A 384 3.76 -9.51 6.75
CA LEU A 384 3.08 -10.69 6.22
C LEU A 384 2.58 -11.54 7.39
N SER A 385 1.30 -11.86 7.42
CA SER A 385 0.78 -12.86 8.36
C SER A 385 0.58 -14.23 7.67
N THR A 386 0.65 -15.31 8.45
CA THR A 386 0.49 -16.67 7.93
C THR A 386 -0.45 -17.51 8.78
N ALA A 387 -1.04 -18.56 8.17
CA ALA A 387 -1.85 -19.55 8.87
C ALA A 387 -1.05 -20.39 9.87
N GLY A 388 0.29 -20.39 9.80
CA GLY A 388 1.18 -20.92 10.82
C GLY A 388 1.22 -20.10 12.10
N GLY A 389 0.43 -19.01 12.20
CA GLY A 389 0.32 -18.15 13.38
C GLY A 389 1.48 -17.17 13.53
N LEU A 390 2.10 -16.76 12.44
CA LEU A 390 3.27 -15.89 12.41
C LEU A 390 2.95 -14.54 11.76
N VAL A 391 3.68 -13.50 12.20
CA VAL A 391 3.79 -12.21 11.51
C VAL A 391 5.26 -11.94 11.22
N PHE A 392 5.61 -11.79 9.95
CA PHE A 392 6.95 -11.42 9.50
C PHE A 392 7.04 -9.93 9.24
N GLY A 393 8.18 -9.33 9.58
CA GLY A 393 8.49 -7.93 9.33
C GLY A 393 10.00 -7.68 9.34
N GLY A 394 10.40 -6.46 8.96
CA GLY A 394 11.82 -6.11 8.90
C GLY A 394 12.11 -4.70 9.40
N THR A 395 13.39 -4.37 9.57
CA THR A 395 13.88 -3.09 10.04
C THR A 395 14.92 -2.49 9.11
N ASP A 396 15.14 -1.18 9.23
CA ASP A 396 16.20 -0.48 8.48
C ASP A 396 17.61 -0.91 8.93
N GLU A 397 17.75 -1.46 10.15
CA GLU A 397 19.02 -2.04 10.62
C GLU A 397 19.34 -3.39 9.94
N GLY A 398 18.39 -3.92 9.14
CA GLY A 398 18.58 -5.15 8.39
C GLY A 398 18.12 -6.41 9.10
N ASN A 399 17.40 -6.31 10.20
CA ASN A 399 16.81 -7.47 10.85
C ASN A 399 15.51 -7.86 10.15
N PHE A 400 15.34 -9.14 9.88
CA PHE A 400 14.09 -9.76 9.45
C PHE A 400 13.65 -10.72 10.54
N PHE A 401 12.41 -10.62 11.01
CA PHE A 401 11.93 -11.32 12.20
C PHE A 401 10.56 -11.97 11.99
N ALA A 402 10.23 -12.92 12.87
CA ALA A 402 8.91 -13.52 13.00
C ALA A 402 8.38 -13.34 14.41
N LEU A 403 7.14 -12.87 14.51
CA LEU A 403 6.39 -12.68 15.75
C LEU A 403 5.24 -13.69 15.82
N ASP A 404 4.84 -14.05 17.02
CA ASP A 404 3.56 -14.72 17.28
C ASP A 404 2.40 -13.80 16.91
N ALA A 405 1.52 -14.24 16.03
CA ALA A 405 0.45 -13.41 15.47
C ALA A 405 -0.59 -12.96 16.51
N GLU A 406 -0.81 -13.71 17.59
CA GLU A 406 -1.79 -13.39 18.62
C GLU A 406 -1.26 -12.48 19.73
N THR A 407 0.06 -12.56 20.00
CA THR A 407 0.67 -11.94 21.19
C THR A 407 1.75 -10.92 20.88
N GLY A 408 2.30 -10.91 19.65
CA GLY A 408 3.43 -10.07 19.28
C GLY A 408 4.78 -10.53 19.86
N LYS A 409 4.84 -11.71 20.50
CA LYS A 409 6.07 -12.24 21.08
C LYS A 409 7.07 -12.57 19.95
N PRO A 410 8.35 -12.12 20.03
CA PRO A 410 9.36 -12.50 19.06
C PRO A 410 9.69 -14.01 19.17
N LEU A 411 9.70 -14.69 18.04
CA LEU A 411 9.97 -16.13 17.93
C LEU A 411 11.27 -16.44 17.17
N TRP A 412 11.67 -15.55 16.29
CA TRP A 412 12.85 -15.72 15.44
C TRP A 412 13.27 -14.38 14.84
N ASP A 413 14.57 -14.20 14.62
CA ASP A 413 15.16 -13.09 13.86
C ASP A 413 16.41 -13.50 13.12
N LEU A 414 16.74 -12.77 12.05
CA LEU A 414 17.94 -12.93 11.25
C LEU A 414 18.43 -11.60 10.71
N GLN A 415 19.71 -11.30 10.89
CA GLN A 415 20.36 -10.14 10.29
C GLN A 415 20.70 -10.44 8.82
N LEU A 416 20.14 -9.63 7.89
CA LEU A 416 20.32 -9.80 6.44
C LEU A 416 21.43 -8.90 5.85
N GLY A 417 22.01 -8.01 6.65
CA GLY A 417 23.14 -7.16 6.24
C GLY A 417 22.76 -5.92 5.40
N GLY A 418 21.48 -5.67 5.17
CA GLY A 418 20.98 -4.49 4.46
C GLY A 418 19.59 -4.11 4.92
N ALA A 419 19.21 -2.84 4.80
CA ALA A 419 17.91 -2.34 5.21
C ALA A 419 16.75 -3.14 4.56
N VAL A 420 15.79 -3.57 5.38
CA VAL A 420 14.59 -4.27 4.92
C VAL A 420 13.51 -3.23 4.68
N ARG A 421 13.25 -2.90 3.40
CA ARG A 421 12.23 -1.93 2.98
C ARG A 421 11.21 -2.50 2.02
N ALA A 422 11.25 -3.79 1.80
CA ALA A 422 10.34 -4.54 0.96
C ALA A 422 9.19 -5.14 1.77
N ASN A 423 8.27 -5.77 1.05
CA ASN A 423 7.16 -6.47 1.67
C ASN A 423 7.39 -7.98 1.56
N PRO A 424 7.37 -8.75 2.67
CA PRO A 424 7.57 -10.18 2.63
C PRO A 424 6.40 -10.90 1.95
N ILE A 425 6.71 -12.04 1.31
CA ILE A 425 5.72 -12.95 0.71
C ILE A 425 5.98 -14.38 1.19
N SER A 426 4.96 -15.26 1.08
CA SER A 426 5.14 -16.70 1.31
C SER A 426 4.51 -17.49 0.16
N PHE A 427 5.20 -18.54 -0.28
CA PHE A 427 4.81 -19.41 -1.38
C PHE A 427 5.32 -20.85 -1.14
N ALA A 428 4.92 -21.80 -1.98
CA ALA A 428 5.45 -23.16 -1.91
C ALA A 428 5.89 -23.67 -3.28
N ILE A 429 6.96 -24.47 -3.31
CA ILE A 429 7.43 -25.20 -4.49
C ILE A 429 7.70 -26.64 -4.06
N ASP A 430 7.17 -27.61 -4.81
CA ASP A 430 7.34 -29.04 -4.53
C ASP A 430 6.95 -29.42 -3.09
N GLY A 431 5.90 -28.80 -2.55
CA GLY A 431 5.41 -29.05 -1.20
C GLY A 431 6.23 -28.37 -0.08
N ASN A 432 7.29 -27.63 -0.39
CA ASN A 432 8.10 -26.92 0.59
C ASN A 432 7.67 -25.43 0.63
N GLN A 433 7.37 -24.95 1.83
CA GLN A 433 7.05 -23.53 2.06
C GLN A 433 8.30 -22.69 2.15
N TYR A 434 8.23 -21.51 1.52
CA TYR A 434 9.25 -20.49 1.53
C TYR A 434 8.69 -19.16 2.00
N VAL A 435 9.58 -18.33 2.57
CA VAL A 435 9.33 -16.90 2.82
C VAL A 435 10.38 -16.10 2.08
N ALA A 436 9.98 -15.10 1.30
CA ALA A 436 10.91 -14.25 0.57
C ALA A 436 10.80 -12.80 1.01
N ILE A 437 11.97 -12.13 1.09
CA ILE A 437 12.11 -10.72 1.45
C ILE A 437 13.32 -10.11 0.75
N ALA A 438 13.20 -8.88 0.27
CA ALA A 438 14.34 -8.12 -0.19
C ALA A 438 14.94 -7.26 0.94
N ALA A 439 16.26 -7.24 1.02
CA ALA A 439 17.03 -6.43 1.95
C ALA A 439 18.26 -5.84 1.25
N GLY A 440 18.45 -4.52 1.35
CA GLY A 440 19.48 -3.82 0.59
C GLY A 440 19.34 -4.07 -0.92
N TYR A 441 20.33 -4.70 -1.53
CA TYR A 441 20.36 -5.03 -2.97
C TYR A 441 20.16 -6.52 -3.26
N SER A 442 19.58 -7.27 -2.32
CA SER A 442 19.44 -8.71 -2.45
C SER A 442 18.04 -9.18 -2.10
N LEU A 443 17.58 -10.20 -2.80
CA LEU A 443 16.38 -10.97 -2.43
C LEU A 443 16.83 -12.23 -1.70
N PHE A 444 16.32 -12.43 -0.49
CA PHE A 444 16.54 -13.59 0.34
C PHE A 444 15.31 -14.49 0.30
N VAL A 445 15.53 -15.78 0.13
CA VAL A 445 14.48 -16.79 0.23
C VAL A 445 14.85 -17.77 1.35
N LEU A 446 13.93 -17.94 2.28
CA LEU A 446 14.11 -18.70 3.50
C LEU A 446 13.21 -19.94 3.49
N ALA A 447 13.70 -21.05 4.06
CA ALA A 447 12.99 -22.31 4.22
C ALA A 447 13.41 -23.02 5.50
N LEU A 448 12.63 -24.02 5.89
CA LEU A 448 13.05 -25.00 6.89
C LEU A 448 14.12 -25.91 6.29
N PRO A 449 15.11 -26.38 7.09
CA PRO A 449 16.15 -27.30 6.64
C PRO A 449 15.61 -28.68 6.31
#